data_b1273fb88fa92c6c66546d20bdbcc0d5
#
_entry.id   b1273fb88fa92c6c66546d20bdbcc0d5
#
_cell.length_a   1.000
_cell.length_b   1.000
_cell.length_c   1.000
_cell.angle_alpha   90.00
_cell.angle_beta   90.00
_cell.angle_gamma   90.00
#
_symmetry.space_group_name_H-M   'P 1'
#
loop_
_entity.id
_entity.type
_entity.pdbx_description
1 polymer ?
#
loop_
_entity_poly.entity_id
_entity_poly.type
_entity_poly.pdbx_seq_one_letter_code
_entity_poly.pdbx_strand_id
1 'polypeptide(L)'
;MIIDGGCHCGQIEYRAEADPEKVEICHCTDCQTLSGSAYRTVVPVDADSFELLCGTPKLYEKKAEDGSKRLQAFCPECGSPLYSAAPNGESGYFGVRVGTTNQRDRLVPKNQYWVRSAQPLSLIHISEPTRRA
;
A
#
# COMPACT_ATOMS: atom_id res chain seq x y z
N MET A 1 -13.53 -3.10 -10.01
CA MET A 1 -12.45 -2.74 -10.95
C MET A 1 -11.33 -3.75 -10.83
N ILE A 2 -10.93 -4.32 -11.94
CA ILE A 2 -9.77 -5.20 -11.95
C ILE A 2 -8.52 -4.32 -11.89
N ILE A 3 -7.63 -4.64 -10.95
CA ILE A 3 -6.34 -3.99 -10.83
C ILE A 3 -5.24 -5.02 -11.01
N ASP A 4 -4.11 -4.57 -11.49
CA ASP A 4 -2.89 -5.36 -11.55
C ASP A 4 -1.69 -4.46 -11.27
N GLY A 5 -0.59 -5.08 -10.98
CA GLY A 5 0.61 -4.35 -10.66
C GLY A 5 1.74 -5.27 -10.28
N GLY A 6 2.77 -4.69 -9.71
CA GLY A 6 3.93 -5.45 -9.29
C GLY A 6 5.02 -4.59 -8.70
N CYS A 7 6.15 -5.21 -8.44
CA CYS A 7 7.31 -4.51 -7.88
C CYS A 7 8.09 -3.78 -8.96
N HIS A 8 8.95 -2.87 -8.52
CA HIS A 8 9.74 -2.05 -9.43
C HIS A 8 10.66 -2.88 -10.34
N CYS A 9 11.26 -3.93 -9.84
CA CYS A 9 12.16 -4.76 -10.65
C CYS A 9 11.42 -5.77 -11.56
N GLY A 10 10.11 -5.91 -11.41
CA GLY A 10 9.31 -6.79 -12.26
C GLY A 10 9.27 -8.26 -11.85
N GLN A 11 9.95 -8.66 -10.80
CA GLN A 11 9.95 -10.07 -10.38
C GLN A 11 8.62 -10.53 -9.82
N ILE A 12 7.86 -9.62 -9.22
CA ILE A 12 6.57 -9.93 -8.60
C ILE A 12 5.48 -9.20 -9.35
N GLU A 13 4.45 -9.95 -9.74
CA GLU A 13 3.26 -9.39 -10.37
C GLU A 13 2.03 -9.98 -9.71
N TYR A 14 0.97 -9.19 -9.64
CA TYR A 14 -0.28 -9.60 -9.02
C TYR A 14 -1.48 -9.01 -9.74
N ARG A 15 -2.64 -9.56 -9.44
CA ARG A 15 -3.92 -9.08 -9.93
C ARG A 15 -4.93 -9.21 -8.80
N ALA A 16 -5.89 -8.30 -8.76
CA ALA A 16 -6.96 -8.32 -7.77
C ALA A 16 -8.17 -7.55 -8.29
N GLU A 17 -9.27 -7.68 -7.55
CA GLU A 17 -10.45 -6.88 -7.81
C GLU A 17 -10.62 -5.88 -6.68
N ALA A 18 -10.71 -4.60 -7.02
CA ALA A 18 -10.76 -3.51 -6.06
C ALA A 18 -12.02 -2.67 -6.25
N ASP A 19 -12.49 -2.08 -5.15
CA ASP A 19 -13.52 -1.06 -5.18
C ASP A 19 -12.83 0.31 -5.10
N PRO A 20 -12.86 1.11 -6.17
CA PRO A 20 -12.17 2.40 -6.16
C PRO A 20 -12.73 3.39 -5.14
N GLU A 21 -13.93 3.16 -4.61
CA GLU A 21 -14.49 4.01 -3.56
C GLU A 21 -13.85 3.76 -2.20
N LYS A 22 -13.09 2.68 -2.05
CA LYS A 22 -12.46 2.31 -0.78
C LYS A 22 -10.99 2.69 -0.68
N VAL A 23 -10.47 3.43 -1.63
CA VAL A 23 -9.08 3.89 -1.57
C VAL A 23 -8.88 4.82 -0.38
N GLU A 24 -7.84 4.57 0.39
CA GLU A 24 -7.60 5.30 1.63
C GLU A 24 -6.16 5.73 1.79
N ILE A 25 -5.99 6.80 2.57
CA ILE A 25 -4.68 7.27 3.03
C ILE A 25 -4.56 6.92 4.51
N CYS A 26 -3.45 6.29 4.88
CA CYS A 26 -3.14 6.01 6.28
C CYS A 26 -1.95 6.85 6.72
N HIS A 27 -2.15 7.64 7.76
CA HIS A 27 -1.14 8.55 8.31
C HIS A 27 -0.41 7.98 9.53
N CYS A 28 -0.70 6.75 9.96
CA CYS A 28 -0.07 6.20 11.15
C CYS A 28 1.45 6.16 11.00
N THR A 29 2.15 6.23 12.13
CA THR A 29 3.63 6.26 12.11
C THR A 29 4.23 5.01 11.49
N ASP A 30 3.59 3.86 11.65
CA ASP A 30 4.05 2.63 11.00
C ASP A 30 3.95 2.74 9.48
N CYS A 31 2.85 3.30 8.97
CA CYS A 31 2.69 3.53 7.54
C CYS A 31 3.73 4.52 7.02
N GLN A 32 4.05 5.55 7.80
CA GLN A 32 5.10 6.49 7.44
C GLN A 32 6.45 5.79 7.34
N THR A 33 6.80 5.01 8.36
CA THR A 33 8.10 4.32 8.39
C THR A 33 8.20 3.27 7.27
N LEU A 34 7.16 2.44 7.13
CA LEU A 34 7.19 1.33 6.17
C LEU A 34 7.13 1.79 4.72
N SER A 35 6.54 2.95 4.46
CA SER A 35 6.49 3.52 3.11
C SER A 35 7.65 4.48 2.83
N GLY A 36 8.33 4.95 3.87
CA GLY A 36 9.34 5.98 3.72
C GLY A 36 8.77 7.31 3.24
N SER A 37 7.51 7.59 3.57
CA SER A 37 6.81 8.77 3.09
C SER A 37 5.93 9.34 4.20
N ALA A 38 5.29 10.48 3.94
CA ALA A 38 4.43 11.14 4.93
C ALA A 38 3.14 10.35 5.21
N TYR A 39 2.73 9.49 4.30
CA TYR A 39 1.54 8.67 4.44
C TYR A 39 1.61 7.53 3.43
N ARG A 40 0.66 6.60 3.55
CA ARG A 40 0.57 5.47 2.63
C ARG A 40 -0.81 5.47 1.97
N THR A 41 -0.85 5.20 0.67
CA THR A 41 -2.09 5.04 -0.07
C THR A 41 -2.37 3.57 -0.30
N VAL A 42 -3.56 3.13 0.11
CA VAL A 42 -3.93 1.71 0.14
C VAL A 42 -5.32 1.53 -0.45
N VAL A 43 -5.52 0.45 -1.17
CA VAL A 43 -6.85 -0.01 -1.54
C VAL A 43 -7.07 -1.41 -0.98
N PRO A 44 -8.07 -1.58 -0.10
CA PRO A 44 -8.40 -2.92 0.39
C PRO A 44 -9.06 -3.74 -0.71
N VAL A 45 -8.65 -5.00 -0.82
CA VAL A 45 -9.26 -5.96 -1.75
C VAL A 45 -9.58 -7.23 -0.97
N ASP A 46 -10.62 -7.94 -1.38
CA ASP A 46 -10.92 -9.23 -0.77
C ASP A 46 -9.75 -10.18 -1.00
N ALA A 47 -9.37 -10.90 0.04
CA ALA A 47 -8.26 -11.85 -0.06
C ALA A 47 -8.48 -12.88 -1.18
N ASP A 48 -9.73 -13.30 -1.37
CA ASP A 48 -10.08 -14.29 -2.39
C ASP A 48 -9.87 -13.78 -3.82
N SER A 49 -9.89 -12.46 -4.02
CA SER A 49 -9.68 -11.89 -5.35
C SER A 49 -8.21 -11.65 -5.68
N PHE A 50 -7.34 -11.72 -4.68
CA PHE A 50 -5.92 -11.42 -4.86
C PHE A 50 -5.18 -12.64 -5.38
N GLU A 51 -4.42 -12.46 -6.45
CA GLU A 51 -3.67 -13.53 -7.08
C GLU A 51 -2.26 -13.06 -7.39
N LEU A 52 -1.27 -13.80 -6.90
CA LEU A 52 0.12 -13.60 -7.32
C LEU A 52 0.32 -14.31 -8.65
N LEU A 53 0.68 -13.55 -9.67
CA LEU A 53 0.88 -14.07 -11.02
C LEU A 53 2.29 -14.60 -11.20
N CYS A 54 3.28 -13.98 -10.56
CA CYS A 54 4.64 -14.49 -10.51
C CYS A 54 5.38 -13.92 -9.32
N GLY A 55 6.44 -14.61 -8.93
CA GLY A 55 7.32 -14.18 -7.85
C GLY A 55 6.83 -14.55 -6.47
N THR A 56 7.72 -14.42 -5.49
CA THR A 56 7.42 -14.72 -4.09
C THR A 56 7.86 -13.54 -3.24
N PRO A 57 6.92 -12.81 -2.63
CA PRO A 57 7.28 -11.70 -1.77
C PRO A 57 7.89 -12.20 -0.45
N LYS A 58 8.69 -11.34 0.17
CA LYS A 58 9.13 -11.53 1.53
C LYS A 58 8.09 -10.92 2.46
N LEU A 59 7.87 -11.57 3.59
CA LEU A 59 6.87 -11.14 4.57
C LEU A 59 7.54 -10.66 5.85
N TYR A 60 7.16 -9.47 6.28
CA TYR A 60 7.57 -8.92 7.57
C TYR A 60 6.32 -8.87 8.47
N GLU A 61 6.41 -9.49 9.64
CA GLU A 61 5.29 -9.48 10.59
C GLU A 61 5.33 -8.22 11.43
N LYS A 62 4.31 -7.40 11.28
CA LYS A 62 4.15 -6.17 12.06
C LYS A 62 3.17 -6.41 13.19
N LYS A 63 3.51 -5.95 14.40
CA LYS A 63 2.61 -5.99 15.54
C LYS A 63 2.04 -4.58 15.77
N ALA A 64 0.71 -4.46 15.77
CA ALA A 64 0.03 -3.20 16.04
C ALA A 64 -0.03 -2.92 17.54
N GLU A 65 -0.39 -1.68 17.89
CA GLU A 65 -0.50 -1.27 19.31
C GLU A 65 -1.47 -2.13 20.11
N ASP A 66 -2.53 -2.62 19.47
CA ASP A 66 -3.53 -3.46 20.14
C ASP A 66 -3.09 -4.93 20.24
N GLY A 67 -1.89 -5.27 19.79
CA GLY A 67 -1.37 -6.63 19.81
C GLY A 67 -1.69 -7.45 18.59
N SER A 68 -2.54 -6.96 17.69
CA SER A 68 -2.84 -7.67 16.45
C SER A 68 -1.61 -7.67 15.54
N LYS A 69 -1.54 -8.69 14.68
CA LYS A 69 -0.41 -8.86 13.76
C LYS A 69 -0.87 -8.71 12.34
N ARG A 70 0.00 -8.14 11.53
CA ARG A 70 -0.26 -7.93 10.11
C ARG A 70 1.00 -8.24 9.33
N LEU A 71 0.88 -8.98 8.25
CA LEU A 71 2.01 -9.28 7.38
C LEU A 71 2.17 -8.16 6.37
N GLN A 72 3.42 -7.73 6.19
CA GLN A 72 3.77 -6.72 5.19
C GLN A 72 4.58 -7.41 4.11
N ALA A 73 4.03 -7.49 2.91
CA ALA A 73 4.67 -8.18 1.79
C ALA A 73 5.43 -7.18 0.92
N PHE A 74 6.66 -7.52 0.58
CA PHE A 74 7.50 -6.67 -0.25
C PHE A 74 8.43 -7.53 -1.12
N CYS A 75 8.94 -6.93 -2.19
CA CYS A 75 9.87 -7.64 -3.06
C CYS A 75 11.23 -7.80 -2.39
N PRO A 76 11.76 -9.02 -2.28
CA PRO A 76 13.07 -9.22 -1.65
C PRO A 76 14.24 -8.65 -2.46
N GLU A 77 14.05 -8.40 -3.76
CA GLU A 77 15.13 -7.90 -4.62
C GLU A 77 15.15 -6.38 -4.70
N CYS A 78 13.99 -5.73 -4.88
CA CYS A 78 13.95 -4.28 -5.03
C CYS A 78 13.33 -3.54 -3.85
N GLY A 79 12.73 -4.26 -2.90
CA GLY A 79 12.16 -3.66 -1.70
C GLY A 79 10.81 -3.01 -1.85
N SER A 80 10.18 -3.07 -3.03
CA SER A 80 8.87 -2.45 -3.23
C SER A 80 7.84 -3.03 -2.27
N PRO A 81 7.19 -2.19 -1.41
CA PRO A 81 6.07 -2.65 -0.60
C PRO A 81 4.88 -2.97 -1.51
N LEU A 82 4.27 -4.12 -1.34
CA LEU A 82 3.21 -4.57 -2.24
C LEU A 82 1.83 -4.61 -1.58
N TYR A 83 1.72 -5.29 -0.45
CA TYR A 83 0.44 -5.40 0.23
C TYR A 83 0.62 -5.82 1.68
N SER A 84 -0.45 -5.68 2.45
CA SER A 84 -0.53 -6.26 3.79
C SER A 84 -1.60 -7.35 3.80
N ALA A 85 -1.43 -8.30 4.71
CA ALA A 85 -2.35 -9.43 4.84
C ALA A 85 -2.45 -9.87 6.29
N ALA A 86 -3.53 -10.59 6.61
CA ALA A 86 -3.67 -11.20 7.93
C ALA A 86 -2.71 -12.39 8.03
N PRO A 87 -2.18 -12.67 9.23
CA PRO A 87 -1.32 -13.84 9.43
C PRO A 87 -2.12 -15.13 9.28
N ASN A 88 -1.40 -16.22 8.95
CA ASN A 88 -1.96 -17.58 8.92
C ASN A 88 -3.09 -17.79 7.91
N GLY A 89 -3.18 -16.95 6.88
CA GLY A 89 -4.20 -17.11 5.87
C GLY A 89 -5.62 -16.87 6.35
N GLU A 90 -5.79 -16.20 7.48
CA GLU A 90 -7.11 -15.83 7.95
C GLU A 90 -7.84 -15.01 6.90
N SER A 91 -9.13 -15.25 6.78
CA SER A 91 -9.97 -14.53 5.84
C SER A 91 -9.97 -13.04 6.16
N GLY A 92 -10.18 -12.22 5.15
CA GLY A 92 -10.21 -10.80 5.32
C GLY A 92 -9.82 -10.10 4.05
N TYR A 93 -9.07 -9.03 4.18
CA TYR A 93 -8.66 -8.24 3.05
C TYR A 93 -7.14 -8.14 2.96
N PHE A 94 -6.67 -7.93 1.76
CA PHE A 94 -5.30 -7.49 1.52
C PHE A 94 -5.31 -5.98 1.31
N GLY A 95 -4.37 -5.29 1.94
CA GLY A 95 -4.21 -3.85 1.73
C GLY A 95 -3.18 -3.59 0.65
N VAL A 96 -3.63 -3.45 -0.60
CA VAL A 96 -2.73 -3.28 -1.74
C VAL A 96 -2.19 -1.85 -1.78
N ARG A 97 -0.88 -1.71 -1.98
CA ARG A 97 -0.22 -0.41 -2.07
C ARG A 97 -0.49 0.20 -3.45
N VAL A 98 -1.23 1.30 -3.45
CA VAL A 98 -1.74 1.90 -4.70
C VAL A 98 -0.62 2.24 -5.68
N GLY A 99 0.52 2.71 -5.16
CA GLY A 99 1.65 3.06 -6.01
C GLY A 99 2.24 1.92 -6.83
N THR A 100 1.93 0.67 -6.48
CA THR A 100 2.40 -0.50 -7.23
C THR A 100 1.41 -0.96 -8.29
N THR A 101 0.22 -0.37 -8.34
CA THR A 101 -0.80 -0.73 -9.34
C THR A 101 -0.58 0.03 -10.63
N ASN A 102 -0.91 -0.60 -11.74
CA ASN A 102 -0.90 0.05 -13.05
C ASN A 102 -2.04 1.07 -13.18
N GLN A 103 -3.06 0.95 -12.33
CA GLN A 103 -4.24 1.82 -12.32
C GLN A 103 -4.14 2.94 -11.28
N ARG A 104 -2.94 3.27 -10.79
CA ARG A 104 -2.77 4.21 -9.68
C ARG A 104 -3.37 5.59 -9.91
N ASP A 105 -3.41 6.04 -11.14
CA ASP A 105 -3.99 7.36 -11.47
C ASP A 105 -5.52 7.36 -11.42
N ARG A 106 -6.15 6.19 -11.35
CA ARG A 106 -7.59 6.03 -11.21
C ARG A 106 -8.02 5.61 -9.81
N LEU A 107 -7.07 5.37 -8.91
CA LEU A 107 -7.34 4.98 -7.54
C LEU A 107 -7.13 6.19 -6.63
N VAL A 108 -8.08 7.11 -6.71
CA VAL A 108 -8.04 8.37 -5.97
C VAL A 108 -8.50 8.14 -4.53
N PRO A 109 -7.71 8.58 -3.52
CA PRO A 109 -8.13 8.39 -2.13
C PRO A 109 -9.47 9.07 -1.82
N LYS A 110 -10.32 8.35 -1.10
CA LYS A 110 -11.63 8.82 -0.67
C LYS A 110 -11.73 8.97 0.84
N ASN A 111 -10.87 8.30 1.60
CA ASN A 111 -10.90 8.26 3.05
C ASN A 111 -9.51 8.46 3.62
N GLN A 112 -9.44 8.96 4.86
CA GLN A 112 -8.18 9.12 5.57
C GLN A 112 -8.29 8.50 6.96
N TYR A 113 -7.23 7.84 7.41
CA TYR A 113 -7.15 7.20 8.71
C TYR A 113 -5.92 7.67 9.47
N TRP A 114 -6.03 7.68 10.80
CA TRP A 114 -4.95 8.09 11.70
C TRP A 114 -4.47 9.52 11.44
N VAL A 115 -5.41 10.42 11.18
CA VAL A 115 -5.12 11.81 10.82
C VAL A 115 -4.39 12.55 11.94
N ARG A 116 -4.58 12.13 13.20
CA ARG A 116 -3.86 12.73 14.34
C ARG A 116 -2.34 12.59 14.22
N SER A 117 -1.86 11.64 13.43
CA SER A 117 -0.43 11.40 13.19
C SER A 117 0.05 12.02 11.88
N ALA A 118 -0.82 12.72 11.17
CA ALA A 118 -0.49 13.31 9.86
C ALA A 118 0.64 14.32 9.99
N GLN A 119 1.57 14.26 9.03
CA GLN A 119 2.63 15.25 8.95
C GLN A 119 2.05 16.62 8.51
N PRO A 120 2.62 17.73 8.96
CA PRO A 120 2.14 19.06 8.58
C PRO A 120 2.55 19.41 7.15
N LEU A 121 2.00 18.67 6.19
CA LEU A 121 2.35 18.79 4.78
C LEU A 121 1.24 19.52 4.04
N SER A 122 1.58 20.63 3.38
CA SER A 122 0.66 21.33 2.51
C SER A 122 1.39 21.71 1.24
N LEU A 123 1.00 21.12 0.13
CA LEU A 123 1.65 21.35 -1.15
C LEU A 123 1.47 22.78 -1.64
N ILE A 124 0.39 23.45 -1.24
CA ILE A 124 0.14 24.84 -1.66
C ILE A 124 1.05 25.84 -0.98
N HIS A 125 1.74 25.43 0.09
CA HIS A 125 2.69 26.29 0.81
C HIS A 125 4.14 25.95 0.51
N ILE A 126 4.37 24.99 -0.37
CA ILE A 126 5.72 24.63 -0.78
C ILE A 126 6.11 25.51 -1.96
N SER A 127 7.24 26.20 -1.81
CA SER A 127 7.75 27.04 -2.89
C SER A 127 8.00 26.19 -4.13
N GLU A 128 7.73 26.77 -5.30
CA GLU A 128 8.01 26.09 -6.56
C GLU A 128 9.50 25.79 -6.64
N PRO A 129 9.89 24.54 -6.66
CA PRO A 129 11.31 24.21 -6.71
C PRO A 129 11.87 24.44 -8.10
N THR A 130 13.21 24.46 -8.16
CA THR A 130 13.89 24.41 -9.46
C THR A 130 13.50 23.13 -10.14
N ARG A 131 13.02 23.25 -11.36
CA ARG A 131 12.58 22.08 -12.10
C ARG A 131 13.76 21.21 -12.48
N ARG A 132 13.51 19.91 -12.39
CA ARG A 132 14.47 18.90 -12.81
C ARG A 132 13.79 18.00 -13.84
N ALA A 133 14.49 17.73 -14.88
CA ALA A 133 13.99 16.87 -15.93
C ALA A 133 13.92 15.41 -15.43
#